data_79b6a3f007330849e9554e066f4891e3
#
_entry.id   79b6a3f007330849e9554e066f4891e3
#
_cell.length_a   1.000
_cell.length_b   1.000
_cell.length_c   1.000
_cell.angle_alpha   90.00
_cell.angle_beta   90.00
_cell.angle_gamma   90.00
#
_symmetry.space_group_name_H-M   'P 1'
#
loop_
_entity.id
_entity.type
_entity.pdbx_description
1 polymer ?
#
loop_
_entity_poly.entity_id
_entity_poly.type
_entity_poly.pdbx_seq_one_letter_code
_entity_poly.pdbx_strand_id
1 'polypeptide(L)'
;MIDIVFNKKEFEYDAYTLIKAFYPQEEVSILYEGEEKTESSQKTEEAFLVVKITYNKEDTRLAILKNKETVFEETIFSASDDERKERKNKLKQALYRGLSKETKKVLPWGDLTGIRPTKIAMGLIESGMSNVETAEFMRNTYYTSNEKTALAITIANRERALLADIDYKNGYSLYVGIPFCPSICLYCSFSSYPLAKWRDKVDAYLDALCKELTYIGETM
;
A
#
# COMPACT_ATOMS: atom_id res chain seq x y z
N MET A 1 -11.27 17.43 8.24
CA MET A 1 -11.85 16.25 7.56
C MET A 1 -11.65 16.38 6.05
N ILE A 2 -11.46 15.27 5.34
CA ILE A 2 -11.23 15.20 3.88
C ILE A 2 -12.26 14.23 3.30
N ASP A 3 -12.93 14.61 2.22
CA ASP A 3 -13.86 13.74 1.49
C ASP A 3 -13.22 13.28 0.17
N ILE A 4 -13.32 11.98 -0.12
CA ILE A 4 -12.99 11.42 -1.44
C ILE A 4 -14.30 11.02 -2.10
N VAL A 5 -14.61 11.61 -3.23
CA VAL A 5 -15.87 11.37 -3.95
C VAL A 5 -15.58 10.59 -5.23
N PHE A 6 -16.21 9.44 -5.38
CA PHE A 6 -16.12 8.58 -6.54
C PHE A 6 -17.48 8.45 -7.25
N ASN A 7 -17.46 8.28 -8.57
CA ASN A 7 -18.64 7.84 -9.30
C ASN A 7 -18.71 6.31 -9.47
N LYS A 8 -17.61 5.58 -9.19
CA LYS A 8 -17.50 4.13 -9.34
C LYS A 8 -16.51 3.54 -8.32
N LYS A 9 -16.78 2.33 -7.83
CA LYS A 9 -15.91 1.58 -6.91
C LYS A 9 -14.67 1.06 -7.61
N GLU A 10 -13.60 1.87 -7.64
CA GLU A 10 -12.31 1.50 -8.24
C GLU A 10 -11.17 2.29 -7.58
N PHE A 11 -10.09 1.61 -7.18
CA PHE A 11 -8.87 2.17 -6.56
C PHE A 11 -9.08 3.03 -5.30
N GLU A 12 -10.17 2.82 -4.56
CA GLU A 12 -10.53 3.58 -3.35
C GLU A 12 -9.44 3.49 -2.28
N TYR A 13 -8.98 2.27 -2.01
CA TYR A 13 -7.93 2.02 -1.02
C TYR A 13 -6.61 2.70 -1.41
N ASP A 14 -6.26 2.67 -2.69
CA ASP A 14 -5.04 3.31 -3.20
C ASP A 14 -5.10 4.84 -3.04
N ALA A 15 -6.25 5.45 -3.35
CA ALA A 15 -6.47 6.88 -3.15
C ALA A 15 -6.48 7.25 -1.66
N TYR A 16 -7.23 6.50 -0.84
CA TYR A 16 -7.32 6.70 0.59
C TYR A 16 -5.93 6.67 1.26
N THR A 17 -5.15 5.62 1.00
CA THR A 17 -3.83 5.45 1.63
C THR A 17 -2.85 6.55 1.22
N LEU A 18 -2.93 7.03 -0.01
CA LEU A 18 -2.08 8.11 -0.48
C LEU A 18 -2.48 9.45 0.16
N ILE A 19 -3.76 9.76 0.27
CA ILE A 19 -4.26 10.95 0.95
C ILE A 19 -3.86 10.92 2.44
N LYS A 20 -4.02 9.77 3.10
CA LYS A 20 -3.58 9.59 4.50
C LYS A 20 -2.08 9.79 4.68
N ALA A 21 -1.25 9.46 3.68
CA ALA A 21 0.19 9.71 3.75
C ALA A 21 0.53 11.21 3.74
N PHE A 22 -0.25 12.05 3.03
CA PHE A 22 -0.11 13.51 3.04
C PHE A 22 -0.73 14.16 4.28
N TYR A 23 -1.84 13.60 4.77
CA TYR A 23 -2.66 14.11 5.86
C TYR A 23 -2.88 13.04 6.95
N PRO A 24 -1.84 12.61 7.68
CA PRO A 24 -1.92 11.48 8.62
C PRO A 24 -2.88 11.73 9.79
N GLN A 25 -3.08 12.99 10.18
CA GLN A 25 -3.93 13.37 11.31
C GLN A 25 -5.40 13.61 10.91
N GLU A 26 -5.66 13.81 9.61
CA GLU A 26 -7.00 14.14 9.14
C GLU A 26 -7.89 12.90 9.03
N GLU A 27 -9.15 13.04 9.37
CA GLU A 27 -10.17 12.04 9.09
C GLU A 27 -10.52 12.08 7.60
N VAL A 28 -10.59 10.91 6.96
CA VAL A 28 -10.84 10.77 5.52
C VAL A 28 -12.07 9.91 5.31
N SER A 29 -13.07 10.42 4.61
CA SER A 29 -14.30 9.73 4.27
C SER A 29 -14.33 9.39 2.77
N ILE A 30 -14.90 8.23 2.43
CA ILE A 30 -15.14 7.82 1.04
C ILE A 30 -16.64 7.95 0.77
N LEU A 31 -16.98 8.68 -0.27
CA LEU A 31 -18.35 8.97 -0.68
C LEU A 31 -18.54 8.58 -2.15
N TYR A 32 -19.79 8.27 -2.54
CA TYR A 32 -20.14 8.00 -3.92
C TYR A 32 -21.14 9.03 -4.44
N GLU A 33 -21.03 9.38 -5.71
CA GLU A 33 -21.99 10.29 -6.36
C GLU A 33 -23.41 9.69 -6.30
N GLY A 34 -24.35 10.45 -5.77
CA GLY A 34 -25.76 10.03 -5.63
C GLY A 34 -26.08 9.30 -4.31
N GLU A 35 -25.13 9.01 -3.47
CA GLU A 35 -25.40 8.52 -2.11
C GLU A 35 -25.61 9.72 -1.16
N GLU A 36 -26.77 9.76 -0.49
CA GLU A 36 -26.99 10.70 0.62
C GLU A 36 -26.08 10.33 1.79
N LYS A 37 -25.46 11.32 2.45
CA LYS A 37 -24.70 11.12 3.68
C LYS A 37 -25.60 10.43 4.68
N THR A 38 -25.28 9.19 5.07
CA THR A 38 -26.01 8.47 6.11
C THR A 38 -25.91 9.21 7.44
N GLU A 39 -26.98 9.14 8.28
CA GLU A 39 -27.09 9.85 9.57
C GLU A 39 -25.95 9.59 10.56
N SER A 40 -25.16 8.52 10.39
CA SER A 40 -23.94 8.28 11.16
C SER A 40 -22.77 9.21 10.78
N SER A 41 -22.89 9.97 9.67
CA SER A 41 -21.92 10.99 9.20
C SER A 41 -22.29 12.39 9.66
N GLN A 42 -23.21 12.55 10.60
CA GLN A 42 -23.68 13.83 11.16
C GLN A 42 -22.72 14.47 12.17
N LYS A 43 -21.41 14.38 11.99
CA LYS A 43 -20.53 15.45 12.44
C LYS A 43 -20.38 16.42 11.29
N THR A 44 -21.16 17.48 11.36
CA THR A 44 -21.26 18.57 10.39
C THR A 44 -20.03 19.48 10.39
N GLU A 45 -18.84 18.91 10.19
CA GLU A 45 -17.71 19.70 9.73
C GLU A 45 -17.64 19.57 8.21
N GLU A 46 -17.84 20.66 7.49
CA GLU A 46 -17.60 20.68 6.04
C GLU A 46 -16.16 20.26 5.76
N ALA A 47 -15.96 19.33 4.83
CA ALA A 47 -14.63 18.94 4.44
C ALA A 47 -13.86 20.14 3.87
N PHE A 48 -12.69 20.42 4.45
CA PHE A 48 -11.83 21.50 3.95
C PHE A 48 -11.15 21.13 2.63
N LEU A 49 -11.01 19.82 2.36
CA LEU A 49 -10.45 19.27 1.14
C LEU A 49 -11.40 18.20 0.58
N VAL A 50 -11.72 18.31 -0.70
CA VAL A 50 -12.52 17.34 -1.43
C VAL A 50 -11.72 16.85 -2.63
N VAL A 51 -11.54 15.54 -2.74
CA VAL A 51 -10.88 14.89 -3.88
C VAL A 51 -11.95 14.17 -4.69
N LYS A 52 -12.22 14.64 -5.91
CA LYS A 52 -13.20 14.03 -6.82
C LYS A 52 -12.47 13.18 -7.86
N ILE A 53 -12.89 11.93 -7.99
CA ILE A 53 -12.36 10.97 -8.98
C ILE A 53 -13.52 10.43 -9.80
N THR A 54 -13.56 10.83 -11.06
CA THR A 54 -14.64 10.46 -11.97
C THR A 54 -14.09 9.61 -13.11
N TYR A 55 -14.48 8.34 -13.13
CA TYR A 55 -14.08 7.39 -14.17
C TYR A 55 -15.05 7.46 -15.34
N ASN A 56 -14.56 7.79 -16.52
CA ASN A 56 -15.26 7.72 -17.79
C ASN A 56 -14.76 6.50 -18.61
N LYS A 57 -15.28 6.35 -19.84
CA LYS A 57 -14.89 5.23 -20.72
C LYS A 57 -13.44 5.32 -21.18
N GLU A 58 -12.96 6.53 -21.48
CA GLU A 58 -11.65 6.78 -22.10
C GLU A 58 -10.70 7.58 -21.21
N ASP A 59 -11.21 8.19 -20.13
CA ASP A 59 -10.43 9.01 -19.23
C ASP A 59 -10.86 8.85 -17.77
N THR A 60 -10.02 9.30 -16.87
CA THR A 60 -10.34 9.53 -15.45
C THR A 60 -10.06 10.99 -15.13
N ARG A 61 -11.04 11.69 -14.60
CA ARG A 61 -10.90 13.06 -14.14
C ARG A 61 -10.62 13.10 -12.66
N LEU A 62 -9.56 13.79 -12.30
CA LEU A 62 -9.18 14.04 -10.92
C LEU A 62 -9.29 15.55 -10.66
N ALA A 63 -10.08 15.93 -9.65
CA ALA A 63 -10.15 17.32 -9.19
C ALA A 63 -9.93 17.36 -7.67
N ILE A 64 -9.09 18.27 -7.20
CA ILE A 64 -8.85 18.55 -5.78
C ILE A 64 -9.39 19.96 -5.50
N LEU A 65 -10.34 20.04 -4.59
CA LEU A 65 -10.96 21.28 -4.17
C LEU A 65 -10.58 21.56 -2.71
N LYS A 66 -10.13 22.77 -2.42
CA LYS A 66 -9.87 23.26 -1.06
C LYS A 66 -10.79 24.43 -0.77
N ASN A 67 -11.55 24.36 0.31
CA ASN A 67 -12.55 25.37 0.67
C ASN A 67 -13.51 25.69 -0.50
N LYS A 68 -13.93 24.67 -1.24
CA LYS A 68 -14.81 24.75 -2.44
C LYS A 68 -14.16 25.35 -3.70
N GLU A 69 -12.90 25.76 -3.66
CA GLU A 69 -12.15 26.22 -4.84
C GLU A 69 -11.29 25.12 -5.42
N THR A 70 -11.29 24.96 -6.74
CA THR A 70 -10.44 23.95 -7.42
C THR A 70 -8.99 24.41 -7.39
N VAL A 71 -8.14 23.64 -6.68
CA VAL A 71 -6.70 23.90 -6.56
C VAL A 71 -5.85 23.05 -7.50
N PHE A 72 -6.42 21.93 -7.97
CA PHE A 72 -5.79 21.04 -8.94
C PHE A 72 -6.84 20.30 -9.74
N GLU A 73 -6.62 20.17 -11.04
CA GLU A 73 -7.44 19.35 -11.94
C GLU A 73 -6.54 18.70 -12.99
N GLU A 74 -6.78 17.43 -13.27
CA GLU A 74 -6.05 16.67 -14.29
C GLU A 74 -6.98 15.63 -14.94
N THR A 75 -6.88 15.52 -16.26
CA THR A 75 -7.54 14.45 -17.02
C THR A 75 -6.50 13.38 -17.38
N ILE A 76 -6.73 12.17 -16.92
CA ILE A 76 -5.85 11.02 -17.09
C ILE A 76 -6.41 10.16 -18.22
N PHE A 77 -5.75 10.15 -19.36
CA PHE A 77 -6.13 9.29 -20.47
C PHE A 77 -5.65 7.86 -20.22
N SER A 78 -6.56 6.91 -20.41
CA SER A 78 -6.26 5.48 -20.35
C SER A 78 -6.60 4.90 -21.71
N ALA A 79 -5.65 4.20 -22.34
CA ALA A 79 -5.96 3.43 -23.53
C ALA A 79 -6.94 2.30 -23.16
N SER A 80 -7.77 1.88 -24.11
CA SER A 80 -8.74 0.79 -23.89
C SER A 80 -8.09 -0.50 -23.39
N ASP A 81 -6.82 -0.70 -23.73
CA ASP A 81 -6.02 -1.89 -23.43
C ASP A 81 -5.09 -1.71 -22.24
N ASP A 82 -5.13 -0.54 -21.55
CA ASP A 82 -4.31 -0.31 -20.36
C ASP A 82 -4.64 -1.35 -19.28
N GLU A 83 -3.61 -2.08 -18.83
CA GLU A 83 -3.76 -2.99 -17.70
C GLU A 83 -4.24 -2.24 -16.45
N ARG A 84 -5.03 -2.92 -15.61
CA ARG A 84 -5.53 -2.35 -14.34
C ARG A 84 -4.41 -1.74 -13.50
N LYS A 85 -3.21 -2.33 -13.53
CA LYS A 85 -2.02 -1.84 -12.82
C LYS A 85 -1.57 -0.47 -13.36
N GLU A 86 -1.57 -0.29 -14.66
CA GLU A 86 -1.15 0.96 -15.31
C GLU A 86 -2.14 2.09 -15.01
N ARG A 87 -3.44 1.83 -15.15
CA ARG A 87 -4.50 2.80 -14.80
C ARG A 87 -4.39 3.24 -13.33
N LYS A 88 -4.15 2.28 -12.42
CA LYS A 88 -3.91 2.58 -11.02
C LYS A 88 -2.69 3.48 -10.82
N ASN A 89 -1.57 3.18 -11.47
CA ASN A 89 -0.35 3.98 -11.34
C ASN A 89 -0.56 5.40 -11.87
N LYS A 90 -1.19 5.56 -13.03
CA LYS A 90 -1.53 6.88 -13.60
C LYS A 90 -2.38 7.71 -12.63
N LEU A 91 -3.40 7.10 -12.02
CA LEU A 91 -4.24 7.78 -11.01
C LEU A 91 -3.43 8.20 -9.79
N LYS A 92 -2.61 7.29 -9.23
CA LYS A 92 -1.76 7.60 -8.05
C LYS A 92 -0.77 8.71 -8.36
N GLN A 93 -0.17 8.70 -9.54
CA GLN A 93 0.75 9.75 -9.98
C GLN A 93 0.06 11.12 -10.06
N ALA A 94 -1.13 11.20 -10.66
CA ALA A 94 -1.89 12.44 -10.75
C ALA A 94 -2.29 12.94 -9.36
N LEU A 95 -2.80 12.04 -8.51
CA LEU A 95 -3.17 12.36 -7.14
C LEU A 95 -1.96 12.84 -6.32
N TYR A 96 -0.80 12.19 -6.45
CA TYR A 96 0.45 12.61 -5.80
C TYR A 96 0.85 14.02 -6.24
N ARG A 97 0.83 14.32 -7.56
CA ARG A 97 1.15 15.65 -8.08
C ARG A 97 0.24 16.73 -7.49
N GLY A 98 -1.06 16.46 -7.48
CA GLY A 98 -2.05 17.40 -6.93
C GLY A 98 -1.87 17.65 -5.43
N LEU A 99 -1.73 16.59 -4.64
CA LEU A 99 -1.53 16.70 -3.20
C LEU A 99 -0.17 17.33 -2.84
N SER A 100 0.90 16.98 -3.57
CA SER A 100 2.21 17.59 -3.37
C SER A 100 2.21 19.09 -3.69
N LYS A 101 1.52 19.49 -4.77
CA LYS A 101 1.35 20.91 -5.13
C LYS A 101 0.58 21.67 -4.06
N GLU A 102 -0.49 21.11 -3.54
CA GLU A 102 -1.36 21.72 -2.52
C GLU A 102 -0.65 21.83 -1.17
N THR A 103 -0.03 20.73 -0.70
CA THR A 103 0.58 20.68 0.63
C THR A 103 2.01 21.22 0.69
N LYS A 104 2.69 21.36 -0.46
CA LYS A 104 4.13 21.61 -0.59
C LYS A 104 5.00 20.53 0.05
N LYS A 105 4.45 19.33 0.27
CA LYS A 105 5.16 18.16 0.82
C LYS A 105 5.63 17.24 -0.28
N VAL A 106 6.79 16.63 -0.06
CA VAL A 106 7.33 15.54 -0.88
C VAL A 106 7.46 14.31 0.03
N LEU A 107 6.77 13.23 -0.32
CA LEU A 107 6.86 11.99 0.45
C LEU A 107 8.13 11.22 0.06
N PRO A 108 8.92 10.71 1.01
CA PRO A 108 10.18 10.01 0.70
C PRO A 108 10.01 8.78 -0.19
N TRP A 109 8.90 8.06 -0.06
CA TRP A 109 8.54 6.92 -0.89
C TRP A 109 7.62 7.28 -2.08
N GLY A 110 7.43 8.58 -2.33
CA GLY A 110 6.57 9.07 -3.40
C GLY A 110 5.12 8.61 -3.24
N ASP A 111 4.55 8.05 -4.29
CA ASP A 111 3.19 7.54 -4.30
C ASP A 111 3.06 6.08 -3.81
N LEU A 112 4.17 5.44 -3.42
CA LEU A 112 4.15 4.06 -2.91
C LEU A 112 3.53 4.00 -1.52
N THR A 113 2.41 3.32 -1.39
CA THR A 113 1.69 3.09 -0.14
C THR A 113 1.31 1.62 0.00
N GLY A 114 1.42 1.06 1.22
CA GLY A 114 0.98 -0.30 1.51
C GLY A 114 1.75 -1.44 0.83
N ILE A 115 2.97 -1.19 0.34
CA ILE A 115 3.80 -2.15 -0.38
C ILE A 115 5.24 -2.10 0.13
N ARG A 116 6.00 -3.19 -0.04
CA ARG A 116 7.45 -3.20 0.18
C ARG A 116 8.17 -2.65 -1.07
N PRO A 117 8.75 -1.45 -1.02
CA PRO A 117 9.40 -0.85 -2.19
C PRO A 117 10.60 -1.66 -2.69
N THR A 118 11.30 -2.38 -1.77
CA THR A 118 12.41 -3.28 -2.10
C THR A 118 12.00 -4.41 -3.03
N LYS A 119 10.75 -4.90 -2.94
CA LYS A 119 10.23 -5.92 -3.86
C LYS A 119 10.10 -5.40 -5.29
N ILE A 120 9.80 -4.10 -5.47
CA ILE A 120 9.78 -3.48 -6.80
C ILE A 120 11.19 -3.43 -7.36
N ALA A 121 12.16 -2.90 -6.59
CA ALA A 121 13.56 -2.84 -7.01
C ALA A 121 14.11 -4.24 -7.34
N MET A 122 13.80 -5.24 -6.52
CA MET A 122 14.21 -6.63 -6.76
C MET A 122 13.66 -7.15 -8.09
N GLY A 123 12.36 -6.99 -8.35
CA GLY A 123 11.74 -7.44 -9.60
C GLY A 123 12.31 -6.76 -10.84
N LEU A 124 12.63 -5.46 -10.77
CA LEU A 124 13.26 -4.72 -11.87
C LEU A 124 14.69 -5.23 -12.14
N ILE A 125 15.48 -5.43 -11.10
CA ILE A 125 16.85 -5.98 -11.22
C ILE A 125 16.82 -7.43 -11.74
N GLU A 126 15.87 -8.25 -11.28
CA GLU A 126 15.69 -9.63 -11.77
C GLU A 126 15.21 -9.69 -13.22
N SER A 127 14.49 -8.67 -13.70
CA SER A 127 14.13 -8.54 -15.12
C SER A 127 15.28 -8.09 -16.02
N GLY A 128 16.47 -7.82 -15.45
CA GLY A 128 17.68 -7.46 -16.18
C GLY A 128 18.01 -5.97 -16.18
N MET A 129 17.22 -5.13 -15.49
CA MET A 129 17.56 -3.71 -15.38
C MET A 129 18.79 -3.51 -14.50
N SER A 130 19.67 -2.60 -14.92
CA SER A 130 20.78 -2.12 -14.10
C SER A 130 20.27 -1.33 -12.88
N ASN A 131 21.14 -1.13 -11.89
CA ASN A 131 20.81 -0.30 -10.73
C ASN A 131 20.45 1.15 -11.12
N VAL A 132 21.07 1.67 -12.19
CA VAL A 132 20.79 3.04 -12.70
C VAL A 132 19.39 3.10 -13.30
N GLU A 133 19.06 2.18 -14.22
CA GLU A 133 17.74 2.09 -14.83
C GLU A 133 16.64 1.85 -13.80
N THR A 134 16.90 0.97 -12.81
CA THR A 134 16.00 0.75 -11.68
C THR A 134 15.77 2.04 -10.90
N ALA A 135 16.82 2.81 -10.64
CA ALA A 135 16.72 4.08 -9.94
C ALA A 135 15.90 5.13 -10.72
N GLU A 136 16.15 5.23 -12.02
CA GLU A 136 15.39 6.12 -12.90
C GLU A 136 13.91 5.72 -12.96
N PHE A 137 13.64 4.44 -13.12
CA PHE A 137 12.28 3.91 -13.13
C PHE A 137 11.52 4.23 -11.83
N MET A 138 12.14 3.97 -10.67
CA MET A 138 11.50 4.23 -9.38
C MET A 138 11.21 5.71 -9.15
N ARG A 139 12.13 6.59 -9.53
CA ARG A 139 11.92 8.04 -9.41
C ARG A 139 10.86 8.57 -10.37
N ASN A 140 10.90 8.13 -11.62
CA ASN A 140 10.01 8.65 -12.66
C ASN A 140 8.59 8.07 -12.54
N THR A 141 8.48 6.80 -12.13
CA THR A 141 7.19 6.11 -12.04
C THR A 141 6.50 6.32 -10.68
N TYR A 142 7.29 6.32 -9.58
CA TYR A 142 6.73 6.35 -8.23
C TYR A 142 7.10 7.58 -7.43
N TYR A 143 7.86 8.53 -8.00
CA TYR A 143 8.31 9.76 -7.33
C TYR A 143 9.13 9.52 -6.06
N THR A 144 9.81 8.38 -5.95
CA THR A 144 10.65 8.06 -4.79
C THR A 144 11.85 9.01 -4.70
N SER A 145 12.23 9.40 -3.47
CA SER A 145 13.43 10.21 -3.25
C SER A 145 14.70 9.46 -3.63
N ASN A 146 15.79 10.18 -3.91
CA ASN A 146 17.09 9.57 -4.19
C ASN A 146 17.55 8.65 -3.06
N GLU A 147 17.38 9.09 -1.81
CA GLU A 147 17.75 8.33 -0.61
C GLU A 147 16.98 7.00 -0.52
N LYS A 148 15.64 7.05 -0.68
CA LYS A 148 14.78 5.86 -0.58
C LYS A 148 14.95 4.92 -1.77
N THR A 149 15.21 5.47 -2.95
CA THR A 149 15.56 4.69 -4.14
C THR A 149 16.88 3.93 -3.92
N ALA A 150 17.92 4.61 -3.45
CA ALA A 150 19.21 3.98 -3.16
C ALA A 150 19.07 2.90 -2.08
N LEU A 151 18.29 3.17 -1.03
CA LEU A 151 18.01 2.19 0.03
C LEU A 151 17.31 0.94 -0.54
N ALA A 152 16.27 1.11 -1.37
CA ALA A 152 15.54 0.00 -1.97
C ALA A 152 16.44 -0.89 -2.83
N ILE A 153 17.27 -0.28 -3.67
CA ILE A 153 18.22 -0.99 -4.54
C ILE A 153 19.30 -1.71 -3.73
N THR A 154 19.83 -1.06 -2.69
CA THR A 154 20.84 -1.67 -1.82
C THR A 154 20.30 -2.91 -1.12
N ILE A 155 19.07 -2.83 -0.58
CA ILE A 155 18.42 -3.97 0.06
C ILE A 155 18.14 -5.07 -0.96
N ALA A 156 17.60 -4.73 -2.14
CA ALA A 156 17.31 -5.70 -3.19
C ALA A 156 18.56 -6.46 -3.63
N ASN A 157 19.69 -5.78 -3.85
CA ASN A 157 20.95 -6.43 -4.21
C ASN A 157 21.47 -7.34 -3.07
N ARG A 158 21.32 -6.92 -1.81
CA ARG A 158 21.69 -7.75 -0.65
C ARG A 158 20.79 -8.98 -0.53
N GLU A 159 19.48 -8.83 -0.64
CA GLU A 159 18.54 -9.94 -0.64
C GLU A 159 18.86 -10.93 -1.78
N ARG A 160 19.13 -10.44 -2.99
CA ARG A 160 19.51 -11.27 -4.13
C ARG A 160 20.79 -12.07 -3.88
N ALA A 161 21.79 -11.47 -3.27
CA ALA A 161 23.03 -12.16 -2.92
C ALA A 161 22.81 -13.25 -1.85
N LEU A 162 21.98 -12.97 -0.83
CA LEU A 162 21.65 -13.93 0.21
C LEU A 162 20.80 -15.11 -0.29
N LEU A 163 19.97 -14.87 -1.30
CA LEU A 163 19.08 -15.88 -1.88
C LEU A 163 19.72 -16.64 -3.05
N ALA A 164 20.94 -16.29 -3.48
CA ALA A 164 21.60 -16.87 -4.65
C ALA A 164 21.76 -18.40 -4.56
N ASP A 165 22.00 -18.92 -3.37
CA ASP A 165 22.23 -20.33 -3.11
C ASP A 165 20.93 -21.08 -2.67
N ILE A 166 19.80 -20.39 -2.70
CA ILE A 166 18.50 -20.94 -2.27
C ILE A 166 17.56 -20.99 -3.49
N ASP A 167 17.01 -22.15 -3.80
CA ASP A 167 15.97 -22.27 -4.83
C ASP A 167 14.61 -21.75 -4.32
N TYR A 168 14.56 -20.44 -4.02
CA TYR A 168 13.36 -19.78 -3.51
C TYR A 168 12.22 -19.65 -4.53
N LYS A 169 12.48 -19.92 -5.81
CA LYS A 169 11.47 -19.84 -6.88
C LYS A 169 10.65 -21.13 -6.97
N ASN A 170 11.29 -22.29 -6.77
CA ASN A 170 10.65 -23.59 -6.86
C ASN A 170 10.47 -24.25 -5.48
N GLY A 171 11.14 -23.73 -4.46
CA GLY A 171 11.02 -24.18 -3.09
C GLY A 171 9.88 -23.51 -2.34
N TYR A 172 9.69 -23.88 -1.08
CA TYR A 172 8.74 -23.26 -0.16
C TYR A 172 9.45 -22.76 1.09
N SER A 173 8.83 -21.78 1.76
CA SER A 173 9.26 -21.31 3.07
C SER A 173 8.23 -21.72 4.11
N LEU A 174 8.68 -22.40 5.16
CA LEU A 174 7.83 -22.77 6.29
C LEU A 174 7.93 -21.72 7.40
N TYR A 175 6.81 -21.07 7.71
CA TYR A 175 6.70 -20.17 8.84
C TYR A 175 6.06 -20.89 10.03
N VAL A 176 6.79 -20.99 11.14
CA VAL A 176 6.29 -21.56 12.39
C VAL A 176 6.03 -20.43 13.38
N GLY A 177 4.76 -20.18 13.69
CA GLY A 177 4.34 -19.15 14.63
C GLY A 177 3.96 -19.73 15.98
N ILE A 178 4.50 -19.19 17.07
CA ILE A 178 4.08 -19.54 18.44
C ILE A 178 3.27 -18.36 18.99
N PRO A 179 1.93 -18.52 19.19
CA PRO A 179 1.06 -17.40 19.52
C PRO A 179 1.03 -17.07 21.01
N PHE A 180 1.73 -17.81 21.86
CA PHE A 180 1.72 -17.61 23.31
C PHE A 180 2.81 -16.63 23.73
N CYS A 181 2.39 -15.48 24.28
CA CYS A 181 3.29 -14.45 24.76
C CYS A 181 3.15 -14.20 26.25
N PRO A 182 4.24 -13.90 27.00
CA PRO A 182 4.14 -13.52 28.42
C PRO A 182 3.25 -12.29 28.61
N SER A 183 3.35 -11.32 27.68
CA SER A 183 2.52 -10.13 27.61
C SER A 183 2.26 -9.77 26.14
N ILE A 184 1.15 -9.09 25.87
CA ILE A 184 0.84 -8.58 24.52
C ILE A 184 1.44 -7.19 24.38
N CYS A 185 2.35 -7.02 23.42
CA CYS A 185 2.91 -5.71 23.10
C CYS A 185 1.84 -4.76 22.55
N LEU A 186 1.87 -3.50 22.94
CA LEU A 186 0.89 -2.48 22.50
C LEU A 186 0.78 -2.36 20.97
N TYR A 187 1.87 -2.62 20.26
CA TYR A 187 1.96 -2.54 18.80
C TYR A 187 1.83 -3.90 18.08
N CYS A 188 1.45 -4.98 18.80
CA CYS A 188 1.39 -6.32 18.23
C CYS A 188 0.22 -6.45 17.26
N SER A 189 0.52 -6.82 16.01
CA SER A 189 -0.46 -7.14 14.95
C SER A 189 -0.63 -8.64 14.69
N PHE A 190 0.14 -9.48 15.41
CA PHE A 190 0.03 -10.94 15.30
C PHE A 190 -1.05 -11.48 16.22
N SER A 191 -1.58 -12.68 15.88
CA SER A 191 -2.42 -13.42 16.81
C SER A 191 -1.62 -13.75 18.05
N SER A 192 -2.01 -13.19 19.19
CA SER A 192 -1.30 -13.30 20.47
C SER A 192 -2.23 -13.67 21.60
N TYR A 193 -1.85 -14.68 22.34
CA TYR A 193 -2.60 -15.16 23.52
C TYR A 193 -1.74 -15.01 24.77
N PRO A 194 -2.24 -14.34 25.83
CA PRO A 194 -1.49 -14.21 27.08
C PRO A 194 -1.22 -15.59 27.70
N LEU A 195 0.07 -15.92 27.88
CA LEU A 195 0.48 -17.22 28.39
C LEU A 195 -0.17 -17.57 29.75
N ALA A 196 -0.37 -16.57 30.61
CA ALA A 196 -1.01 -16.75 31.90
C ALA A 196 -2.44 -17.32 31.82
N LYS A 197 -3.18 -17.02 30.73
CA LYS A 197 -4.55 -17.48 30.52
C LYS A 197 -4.64 -18.77 29.70
N TRP A 198 -3.59 -19.10 28.94
CA TRP A 198 -3.64 -20.18 27.95
C TRP A 198 -2.58 -21.26 28.21
N ARG A 199 -1.97 -21.26 29.42
CA ARG A 199 -0.90 -22.18 29.78
C ARG A 199 -1.27 -23.65 29.64
N ASP A 200 -2.51 -23.99 29.95
CA ASP A 200 -3.08 -25.33 29.83
C ASP A 200 -3.27 -25.81 28.39
N LYS A 201 -3.18 -24.92 27.41
CA LYS A 201 -3.32 -25.23 25.98
C LYS A 201 -1.97 -25.35 25.24
N VAL A 202 -0.88 -24.97 25.88
CA VAL A 202 0.44 -24.90 25.23
C VAL A 202 0.90 -26.29 24.75
N ASP A 203 0.81 -27.31 25.60
CA ASP A 203 1.25 -28.65 25.25
C ASP A 203 0.42 -29.24 24.10
N ALA A 204 -0.91 -29.08 24.16
CA ALA A 204 -1.80 -29.53 23.08
C ALA A 204 -1.52 -28.80 21.76
N TYR A 205 -1.16 -27.53 21.81
CA TYR A 205 -0.75 -26.77 20.63
C TYR A 205 0.56 -27.29 20.07
N LEU A 206 1.57 -27.54 20.90
CA LEU A 206 2.87 -28.07 20.46
C LEU A 206 2.73 -29.46 19.86
N ASP A 207 1.90 -30.32 20.43
CA ASP A 207 1.59 -31.65 19.88
C ASP A 207 0.94 -31.56 18.50
N ALA A 208 -0.02 -30.64 18.33
CA ALA A 208 -0.64 -30.38 17.03
C ALA A 208 0.38 -29.84 16.01
N LEU A 209 1.19 -28.87 16.42
CA LEU A 209 2.26 -28.30 15.58
C LEU A 209 3.27 -29.37 15.13
N CYS A 210 3.71 -30.25 16.04
CA CYS A 210 4.61 -31.33 15.70
C CYS A 210 4.00 -32.32 14.68
N LYS A 211 2.70 -32.59 14.79
CA LYS A 211 1.98 -33.43 13.79
C LYS A 211 1.93 -32.77 12.42
N GLU A 212 1.65 -31.45 12.37
CA GLU A 212 1.66 -30.70 11.13
C GLU A 212 3.06 -30.68 10.48
N LEU A 213 4.10 -30.45 11.29
CA LEU A 213 5.49 -30.45 10.81
C LEU A 213 5.91 -31.83 10.28
N THR A 214 5.52 -32.94 10.94
CA THR A 214 5.78 -34.30 10.48
C THR A 214 5.09 -34.53 9.13
N TYR A 215 3.81 -34.18 9.01
CA TYR A 215 3.06 -34.31 7.76
C TYR A 215 3.70 -33.51 6.61
N ILE A 216 4.13 -32.26 6.87
CA ILE A 216 4.83 -31.44 5.87
C ILE A 216 6.14 -32.12 5.43
N GLY A 217 6.94 -32.65 6.37
CA GLY A 217 8.20 -33.32 6.07
C GLY A 217 8.04 -34.64 5.28
N GLU A 218 6.85 -35.27 5.35
CA GLU A 218 6.55 -36.50 4.61
C GLU A 218 5.94 -36.26 3.22
N THR A 219 5.32 -35.05 3.02
CA THR A 219 4.52 -34.76 1.81
C THR A 219 5.15 -33.75 0.89
N MET A 220 6.11 -32.95 1.37
CA MET A 220 6.80 -31.90 0.62
C MET A 220 8.29 -32.19 0.43
#